data_2b8c86505a7462e6102758c1a7f964c3
#
_entry.id   2b8c86505a7462e6102758c1a7f964c3
#
_cell.length_a   1.000
_cell.length_b   1.000
_cell.length_c   1.000
_cell.angle_alpha   90.00
_cell.angle_beta   90.00
_cell.angle_gamma   90.00
#
_symmetry.space_group_name_H-M   'P 1'
#
loop_
_entity.id
_entity.type
_entity.pdbx_description
1 polymer ?
#
loop_
_entity_poly.entity_id
_entity_poly.type
_entity_poly.pdbx_seq_one_letter_code
_entity_poly.pdbx_strand_id
1 'polypeptide(L)'
;MRNKAFELTKGEEVLMELFWGADHPLTSMDICEMTDEFNDSYVHRLLTALQKKDMLEVNGVVKSGKQYARTFIPAMTREQYGALVMEQLGINNEKALAKVAVAMIQRSANEQKDGNKELVKQLESIVEQLKKS
;
A
#
# COMPACT_ATOMS: atom_id res chain seq x y z
N MET A 1 -8.97 -7.98 19.80
CA MET A 1 -9.29 -6.54 19.59
C MET A 1 -8.44 -6.00 18.47
N ARG A 2 -9.07 -5.33 17.53
CA ARG A 2 -8.36 -4.73 16.41
C ARG A 2 -7.39 -3.66 16.86
N ASN A 3 -6.17 -3.70 16.35
CA ASN A 3 -5.22 -2.63 16.57
C ASN A 3 -5.51 -1.51 15.57
N LYS A 4 -6.16 -0.46 16.02
CA LYS A 4 -6.58 0.65 15.16
C LYS A 4 -5.40 1.47 14.62
N ALA A 5 -4.19 1.25 15.14
CA ALA A 5 -3.01 1.97 14.66
C ALA A 5 -2.70 1.67 13.20
N PHE A 6 -3.16 0.53 12.67
CA PHE A 6 -2.93 0.17 11.27
C PHE A 6 -4.07 0.60 10.35
N GLU A 7 -5.16 1.12 10.90
CA GLU A 7 -6.25 1.58 10.05
C GLU A 7 -5.89 2.94 9.46
N LEU A 8 -5.91 2.98 8.13
CA LEU A 8 -5.66 4.22 7.41
C LEU A 8 -6.98 4.92 7.09
N THR A 9 -6.98 6.24 7.23
CA THR A 9 -8.10 7.04 6.75
C THR A 9 -8.07 7.05 5.22
N LYS A 10 -9.15 7.50 4.59
CA LYS A 10 -9.23 7.55 3.14
C LYS A 10 -8.14 8.46 2.55
N GLY A 11 -7.89 9.60 3.17
CA GLY A 11 -6.82 10.51 2.72
C GLY A 11 -5.45 9.85 2.84
N GLU A 12 -5.20 9.13 3.94
CA GLU A 12 -3.96 8.41 4.13
C GLU A 12 -3.77 7.31 3.07
N GLU A 13 -4.85 6.60 2.73
CA GLU A 13 -4.80 5.58 1.70
C GLU A 13 -4.44 6.17 0.34
N VAL A 14 -5.05 7.31 -0.02
CA VAL A 14 -4.76 7.98 -1.28
C VAL A 14 -3.28 8.39 -1.32
N LEU A 15 -2.78 8.95 -0.22
CA LEU A 15 -1.40 9.37 -0.15
C LEU A 15 -0.44 8.18 -0.28
N MET A 16 -0.73 7.08 0.41
CA MET A 16 0.11 5.88 0.32
C MET A 16 0.12 5.32 -1.11
N GLU A 17 -1.02 5.40 -1.82
CA GLU A 17 -1.06 4.96 -3.22
C GLU A 17 -0.09 5.76 -4.09
N LEU A 18 0.04 7.06 -3.84
CA LEU A 18 1.00 7.89 -4.56
C LEU A 18 2.45 7.42 -4.28
N PHE A 19 2.75 7.13 -3.02
CA PHE A 19 4.08 6.64 -2.64
C PHE A 19 4.39 5.27 -3.22
N TRP A 20 3.43 4.34 -3.14
CA TRP A 20 3.64 2.99 -3.66
C TRP A 20 3.76 2.97 -5.19
N GLY A 21 3.09 3.91 -5.85
CA GLY A 21 3.17 4.03 -7.30
C GLY A 21 4.43 4.75 -7.79
N ALA A 22 5.10 5.48 -6.91
CA ALA A 22 6.31 6.20 -7.27
C ALA A 22 7.53 5.26 -7.17
N ASP A 23 8.48 5.45 -8.07
CA ASP A 23 9.72 4.66 -8.06
C ASP A 23 10.88 5.43 -7.41
N HIS A 24 10.57 6.50 -6.69
CA HIS A 24 11.56 7.34 -6.04
C HIS A 24 10.96 8.03 -4.82
N PRO A 25 11.80 8.53 -3.90
CA PRO A 25 11.28 9.28 -2.74
C PRO A 25 10.53 10.54 -3.18
N LEU A 26 9.55 10.94 -2.39
CA LEU A 26 8.72 12.12 -2.68
C LEU A 26 8.83 13.15 -1.56
N THR A 27 8.79 14.42 -1.95
CA THR A 27 8.64 15.54 -1.00
C THR A 27 7.17 15.91 -0.89
N SER A 28 6.81 16.75 0.08
CA SER A 28 5.44 17.26 0.18
C SER A 28 5.04 18.04 -1.06
N MET A 29 5.98 18.78 -1.64
CA MET A 29 5.72 19.54 -2.85
C MET A 29 5.43 18.61 -4.04
N ASP A 30 6.19 17.51 -4.16
CA ASP A 30 5.92 16.52 -5.20
C ASP A 30 4.48 16.02 -5.12
N ILE A 31 4.02 15.74 -3.90
CA ILE A 31 2.66 15.25 -3.68
C ILE A 31 1.63 16.28 -4.11
N CYS A 32 1.85 17.55 -3.75
CA CYS A 32 0.95 18.63 -4.14
C CYS A 32 0.87 18.81 -5.66
N GLU A 33 1.96 18.50 -6.36
CA GLU A 33 1.98 18.53 -7.82
C GLU A 33 1.29 17.32 -8.46
N MET A 34 1.27 16.20 -7.74
CA MET A 34 0.69 14.96 -8.25
C MET A 34 -0.83 14.91 -8.13
N THR A 35 -1.42 15.67 -7.22
CA THR A 35 -2.86 15.63 -6.99
C THR A 35 -3.38 17.00 -6.56
N ASP A 36 -4.57 17.33 -7.02
CA ASP A 36 -5.28 18.55 -6.64
C ASP A 36 -6.23 18.30 -5.45
N GLU A 37 -6.34 17.06 -4.99
CA GLU A 37 -7.29 16.70 -3.93
C GLU A 37 -6.93 17.27 -2.57
N PHE A 38 -5.65 17.56 -2.33
CA PHE A 38 -5.15 17.96 -1.03
C PHE A 38 -4.46 19.32 -1.10
N ASN A 39 -4.74 20.17 -0.12
CA ASN A 39 -3.96 21.39 0.04
C ASN A 39 -2.67 21.07 0.81
N ASP A 40 -1.76 22.03 0.82
CA ASP A 40 -0.44 21.87 1.41
C ASP A 40 -0.50 21.51 2.90
N SER A 41 -1.35 22.20 3.66
CA SER A 41 -1.51 21.92 5.09
C SER A 41 -2.00 20.51 5.35
N TYR A 42 -2.94 20.06 4.56
CA TYR A 42 -3.49 18.70 4.71
C TYR A 42 -2.44 17.65 4.38
N VAL A 43 -1.65 17.87 3.33
CA VAL A 43 -0.56 16.95 2.98
C VAL A 43 0.41 16.81 4.15
N HIS A 44 0.80 17.92 4.78
CA HIS A 44 1.70 17.85 5.93
C HIS A 44 1.10 17.09 7.10
N ARG A 45 -0.20 17.25 7.36
CA ARG A 45 -0.87 16.48 8.40
C ARG A 45 -0.91 15.00 8.11
N LEU A 46 -1.16 14.65 6.85
CA LEU A 46 -1.18 13.23 6.43
C LEU A 46 0.22 12.61 6.55
N LEU A 47 1.25 13.34 6.14
CA LEU A 47 2.63 12.85 6.25
C LEU A 47 3.00 12.59 7.71
N THR A 48 2.64 13.50 8.60
CA THR A 48 2.90 13.33 10.04
C THR A 48 2.14 12.11 10.59
N ALA A 49 0.87 11.97 10.23
CA ALA A 49 0.05 10.87 10.70
C ALA A 49 0.60 9.51 10.21
N LEU A 50 1.03 9.45 8.95
CA LEU A 50 1.56 8.21 8.39
C LEU A 50 2.92 7.85 8.99
N GLN A 51 3.73 8.83 9.37
CA GLN A 51 4.96 8.56 10.10
C GLN A 51 4.67 7.97 11.48
N LYS A 52 3.67 8.48 12.16
CA LYS A 52 3.26 7.97 13.48
C LYS A 52 2.72 6.54 13.39
N LYS A 53 2.14 6.18 12.26
CA LYS A 53 1.62 4.84 12.03
C LYS A 53 2.66 3.89 11.45
N ASP A 54 3.91 4.35 11.32
CA ASP A 54 5.01 3.58 10.75
C ASP A 54 4.76 3.14 9.29
N MET A 55 4.00 3.94 8.56
CA MET A 55 3.74 3.70 7.13
C MET A 55 4.73 4.44 6.24
N LEU A 56 5.26 5.55 6.71
CA LEU A 56 6.25 6.36 5.98
C LEU A 56 7.44 6.65 6.87
N GLU A 57 8.58 6.84 6.24
CA GLU A 57 9.79 7.27 6.95
C GLU A 57 10.51 8.32 6.12
N VAL A 58 11.28 9.18 6.81
CA VAL A 58 12.12 10.17 6.15
C VAL A 58 13.33 9.46 5.57
N ASN A 59 13.53 9.63 4.27
CA ASN A 59 14.63 9.00 3.54
C ASN A 59 15.85 9.91 3.40
N GLY A 60 15.61 11.21 3.39
CA GLY A 60 16.69 12.16 3.20
C GLY A 60 16.15 13.57 3.06
N VAL A 61 16.99 14.42 2.51
CA VAL A 61 16.70 15.83 2.31
C VAL A 61 17.19 16.23 0.93
N VAL A 62 16.39 16.98 0.18
CA VAL A 62 16.78 17.51 -1.10
C VAL A 62 16.69 19.03 -1.05
N LYS A 63 17.52 19.69 -1.85
CA LYS A 63 17.49 21.14 -1.95
C LYS A 63 16.37 21.54 -2.91
N SER A 64 15.50 22.42 -2.45
CA SER A 64 14.41 22.96 -3.25
C SER A 64 14.50 24.48 -3.21
N GLY A 65 15.09 25.07 -4.26
CA GLY A 65 15.41 26.49 -4.27
C GLY A 65 16.42 26.84 -3.21
N LYS A 66 16.09 27.76 -2.29
CA LYS A 66 16.95 28.16 -1.17
C LYS A 66 16.69 27.34 0.09
N GLN A 67 15.72 26.44 0.08
CA GLN A 67 15.33 25.64 1.24
C GLN A 67 15.58 24.17 0.99
N TYR A 68 15.60 23.41 2.09
CA TYR A 68 15.71 21.97 2.05
C TYR A 68 14.36 21.34 2.34
N ALA A 69 14.02 20.30 1.60
CA ALA A 69 12.78 19.56 1.79
C ALA A 69 13.09 18.11 2.13
N ARG A 70 12.36 17.57 3.09
CA ARG A 70 12.48 16.15 3.44
C ARG A 70 11.87 15.29 2.35
N THR A 71 12.54 14.18 2.06
CA THR A 71 12.01 13.15 1.18
C THR A 71 11.52 11.98 2.01
N PHE A 72 10.43 11.39 1.57
CA PHE A 72 9.77 10.30 2.28
C PHE A 72 9.70 9.07 1.39
N ILE A 73 9.76 7.90 2.02
CA ILE A 73 9.56 6.62 1.34
C ILE A 73 8.60 5.78 2.18
N PRO A 74 7.90 4.81 1.55
CA PRO A 74 7.10 3.87 2.33
C PRO A 74 7.97 3.05 3.26
N ALA A 75 7.53 2.91 4.52
CA ALA A 75 8.21 2.05 5.48
C ALA A 75 7.84 0.58 5.27
N MET A 76 6.77 0.34 4.53
CA MET A 76 6.38 -1.01 4.14
C MET A 76 5.79 -0.98 2.74
N THR A 77 5.85 -2.11 2.05
CA THR A 77 5.30 -2.23 0.71
C THR A 77 3.78 -2.37 0.76
N ARG A 78 3.14 -2.18 -0.40
CA ARG A 78 1.69 -2.39 -0.52
C ARG A 78 1.31 -3.81 -0.09
N GLU A 79 2.11 -4.78 -0.50
CA GLU A 79 1.87 -6.18 -0.19
C GLU A 79 2.01 -6.47 1.29
N GLN A 80 2.99 -5.86 1.95
CA GLN A 80 3.16 -5.99 3.39
C GLN A 80 1.98 -5.37 4.15
N TYR A 81 1.50 -4.21 3.69
CA TYR A 81 0.32 -3.60 4.28
C TYR A 81 -0.91 -4.48 4.08
N GLY A 82 -1.06 -5.04 2.87
CA GLY A 82 -2.16 -5.97 2.58
C GLY A 82 -2.14 -7.17 3.52
N ALA A 83 -0.95 -7.70 3.80
CA ALA A 83 -0.81 -8.82 4.71
C ALA A 83 -1.26 -8.46 6.14
N LEU A 84 -0.92 -7.25 6.60
CA LEU A 84 -1.37 -6.79 7.92
C LEU A 84 -2.89 -6.67 7.98
N VAL A 85 -3.51 -6.14 6.93
CA VAL A 85 -4.96 -6.01 6.86
C VAL A 85 -5.62 -7.38 6.89
N MET A 86 -5.09 -8.32 6.13
CA MET A 86 -5.60 -9.70 6.11
C MET A 86 -5.51 -10.33 7.50
N GLU A 87 -4.37 -10.15 8.16
CA GLU A 87 -4.17 -10.68 9.50
C GLU A 87 -5.21 -10.12 10.47
N GLN A 88 -5.50 -8.82 10.39
CA GLN A 88 -6.53 -8.19 11.21
C GLN A 88 -7.92 -8.74 10.94
N LEU A 89 -8.17 -9.19 9.72
CA LEU A 89 -9.42 -9.82 9.33
C LEU A 89 -9.50 -11.30 9.71
N GLY A 90 -8.44 -11.84 10.32
CA GLY A 90 -8.39 -13.24 10.70
C GLY A 90 -7.87 -14.16 9.62
N ILE A 91 -7.35 -13.60 8.53
CA ILE A 91 -6.78 -14.38 7.43
C ILE A 91 -5.29 -14.57 7.72
N ASN A 92 -4.98 -15.55 8.54
CA ASN A 92 -3.63 -15.71 9.09
C ASN A 92 -3.07 -17.12 8.93
N ASN A 93 -3.65 -17.94 8.05
CA ASN A 93 -3.14 -19.28 7.79
C ASN A 93 -3.34 -19.63 6.31
N GLU A 94 -2.73 -20.73 5.90
CA GLU A 94 -2.73 -21.17 4.51
C GLU A 94 -4.14 -21.41 3.96
N LYS A 95 -4.98 -22.04 4.76
CA LYS A 95 -6.35 -22.36 4.35
C LYS A 95 -7.17 -21.10 4.10
N ALA A 96 -7.08 -20.12 5.01
CA ALA A 96 -7.77 -18.84 4.86
C ALA A 96 -7.23 -18.08 3.65
N LEU A 97 -5.92 -18.09 3.45
CA LEU A 97 -5.29 -17.43 2.31
C LEU A 97 -5.75 -18.04 0.98
N ALA A 98 -5.85 -19.37 0.93
CA ALA A 98 -6.34 -20.05 -0.26
C ALA A 98 -7.77 -19.62 -0.61
N LYS A 99 -8.63 -19.44 0.38
CA LYS A 99 -9.99 -18.96 0.17
C LYS A 99 -10.01 -17.54 -0.39
N VAL A 100 -9.11 -16.68 0.09
CA VAL A 100 -8.97 -15.32 -0.45
C VAL A 100 -8.55 -15.38 -1.92
N ALA A 101 -7.58 -16.24 -2.24
CA ALA A 101 -7.11 -16.39 -3.62
C ALA A 101 -8.26 -16.84 -4.55
N VAL A 102 -9.06 -17.79 -4.10
CA VAL A 102 -10.22 -18.24 -4.87
C VAL A 102 -11.21 -17.10 -5.09
N ALA A 103 -11.49 -16.33 -4.03
CA ALA A 103 -12.41 -15.19 -4.13
C ALA A 103 -11.91 -14.14 -5.12
N MET A 104 -10.59 -13.89 -5.14
CA MET A 104 -9.98 -12.94 -6.07
C MET A 104 -10.11 -13.43 -7.51
N ILE A 105 -9.89 -14.74 -7.73
CA ILE A 105 -10.04 -15.34 -9.06
C ILE A 105 -11.48 -15.21 -9.56
N GLN A 106 -12.44 -15.51 -8.69
CA GLN A 106 -13.86 -15.42 -9.05
C GLN A 106 -14.25 -13.99 -9.40
N ARG A 107 -13.75 -13.04 -8.65
CA ARG A 107 -14.00 -11.63 -8.91
C ARG A 107 -13.41 -11.19 -10.25
N SER A 108 -12.18 -11.61 -10.53
CA SER A 108 -11.52 -11.34 -11.82
C SER A 108 -12.29 -11.94 -12.98
N ALA A 109 -12.82 -13.14 -12.79
CA ALA A 109 -13.58 -13.85 -13.85
C ALA A 109 -14.80 -13.04 -14.28
N ASN A 110 -15.41 -12.32 -13.34
CA ASN A 110 -16.58 -11.49 -13.64
C ASN A 110 -16.23 -10.19 -14.34
N GLU A 111 -14.99 -9.73 -14.22
CA GLU A 111 -14.55 -8.46 -14.79
C GLU A 111 -13.81 -8.62 -16.12
N GLN A 112 -13.01 -9.69 -16.27
CA GLN A 112 -12.17 -9.89 -17.45
C GLN A 112 -12.09 -11.36 -17.79
N LYS A 113 -12.71 -11.75 -18.91
CA LYS A 113 -12.67 -13.15 -19.33
C LYS A 113 -11.32 -13.59 -19.87
N ASP A 114 -10.54 -12.69 -20.46
CA ASP A 114 -9.30 -13.06 -21.17
C ASP A 114 -8.02 -12.96 -20.31
N GLY A 115 -8.06 -12.25 -19.18
CA GLY A 115 -6.90 -12.14 -18.30
C GLY A 115 -6.78 -13.23 -17.26
N ASN A 116 -7.77 -14.11 -17.17
CA ASN A 116 -7.87 -15.05 -16.06
C ASN A 116 -6.85 -16.19 -16.09
N LYS A 117 -6.45 -16.65 -17.27
CA LYS A 117 -5.53 -17.78 -17.36
C LYS A 117 -4.19 -17.48 -16.73
N GLU A 118 -3.67 -16.27 -16.98
CA GLU A 118 -2.39 -15.88 -16.41
C GLU A 118 -2.50 -15.67 -14.90
N LEU A 119 -3.56 -15.01 -14.46
CA LEU A 119 -3.80 -14.79 -13.03
C LEU A 119 -3.93 -16.11 -12.28
N VAL A 120 -4.69 -17.07 -12.83
CA VAL A 120 -4.85 -18.38 -12.23
C VAL A 120 -3.50 -19.09 -12.09
N LYS A 121 -2.67 -19.06 -13.13
CA LYS A 121 -1.35 -19.67 -13.07
C LYS A 121 -0.48 -19.06 -11.99
N GLN A 122 -0.49 -17.73 -11.87
CA GLN A 122 0.30 -17.04 -10.86
C GLN A 122 -0.16 -17.40 -9.45
N LEU A 123 -1.47 -17.44 -9.23
CA LEU A 123 -2.02 -17.79 -7.92
C LEU A 123 -1.76 -19.26 -7.57
N GLU A 124 -1.87 -20.15 -8.53
CA GLU A 124 -1.53 -21.55 -8.32
C GLU A 124 -0.07 -21.72 -7.93
N SER A 125 0.83 -20.97 -8.57
CA SER A 125 2.24 -20.98 -8.24
C SER A 125 2.49 -20.51 -6.80
N ILE A 126 1.81 -19.46 -6.37
CA ILE A 126 1.93 -18.94 -5.01
C ILE A 126 1.45 -19.97 -4.00
N VAL A 127 0.29 -20.57 -4.25
CA VAL A 127 -0.27 -21.59 -3.36
C VAL A 127 0.69 -22.78 -3.25
N GLU A 128 1.27 -23.20 -4.38
CA GLU A 128 2.22 -24.30 -4.40
C GLU A 128 3.46 -23.98 -3.56
N GLN A 129 3.98 -22.78 -3.66
CA GLN A 129 5.11 -22.37 -2.84
C GLN A 129 4.77 -22.37 -1.34
N LEU A 130 3.56 -21.95 -0.98
CA LEU A 130 3.12 -21.96 0.40
C LEU A 130 3.01 -23.36 0.97
N LYS A 131 2.60 -24.31 0.14
CA LYS A 131 2.51 -25.72 0.56
C LYS A 131 3.87 -26.35 0.83
N LYS A 132 4.90 -25.85 0.18
CA LYS A 132 6.25 -26.41 0.30
C LYS A 132 7.06 -25.82 1.46
N SER A 133 6.59 -24.71 2.04
CA SER A 133 7.32 -24.03 3.10
C SER A 133 6.97 -24.47 4.51
#